data_a4da3b80222f449af31792aab7bbbc60
#
_entry.id   a4da3b80222f449af31792aab7bbbc60
#
_cell.length_a   1.000
_cell.length_b   1.000
_cell.length_c   1.000
_cell.angle_alpha   90.00
_cell.angle_beta   90.00
_cell.angle_gamma   90.00
#
_symmetry.space_group_name_H-M   'P 1'
#
loop_
_entity.id
_entity.type
_entity.pdbx_description
1 polymer ?
#
loop_
_entity_poly.entity_id
_entity_poly.type
_entity_poly.pdbx_seq_one_letter_code
_entity_poly.pdbx_strand_id
1 'polypeptide(L)'
;MMYRYKKSLLVSVTALNAALYAIGAYITAYIESPWGHGQFRPAIIIPATFATIFGPWVGGVGAAIGTLIADSIKHRTLYIPSLIAAVPANFVAFYIYGKMLEKKFSWTNFIVSSIIALIIGNFICAVLLVAYYTYVIPIFLPQFYFQLILGFTAWWYITMVPFQLLVTPVIIRAVARAIPSVVPKDVLSASLSKEMPTLHFSLALLLPGLLMLAIGIVTLFEPSIAISLVGVLRNAEMIASLIQYMFLLTGGCVSALGLALLITHKFKV
;
A
#
# COMPACT_ATOMS: atom_id res chain seq x y z
N MET A 1 16.02 18.49 -7.51
CA MET A 1 15.56 19.90 -7.44
C MET A 1 14.73 20.04 -6.15
N MET A 2 15.19 20.80 -5.16
CA MET A 2 14.53 20.88 -3.85
C MET A 2 13.23 21.66 -4.00
N TYR A 3 12.08 21.03 -3.67
CA TYR A 3 10.76 21.67 -3.69
C TYR A 3 10.77 22.92 -2.80
N ARG A 4 10.74 24.09 -3.39
CA ARG A 4 10.69 25.36 -2.66
C ARG A 4 9.24 25.79 -2.42
N TYR A 5 8.49 24.98 -1.70
CA TYR A 5 7.16 25.40 -1.23
C TYR A 5 7.27 26.25 0.04
N LYS A 6 6.32 27.18 0.21
CA LYS A 6 6.19 27.91 1.48
C LYS A 6 5.90 26.91 2.62
N LYS A 7 6.51 27.12 3.78
CA LYS A 7 6.30 26.25 4.96
C LYS A 7 4.81 26.07 5.31
N SER A 8 4.02 27.15 5.22
CA SER A 8 2.58 27.10 5.44
C SER A 8 1.85 26.15 4.50
N LEU A 9 2.21 26.13 3.21
CA LEU A 9 1.65 25.17 2.26
C LEU A 9 2.01 23.74 2.63
N LEU A 10 3.27 23.46 2.98
CA LEU A 10 3.71 22.13 3.38
C LEU A 10 2.93 21.61 4.59
N VAL A 11 2.69 22.46 5.60
CA VAL A 11 1.88 22.09 6.76
C VAL A 11 0.44 21.76 6.34
N SER A 12 -0.18 22.64 5.55
CA SER A 12 -1.57 22.43 5.09
C SER A 12 -1.74 21.15 4.25
N VAL A 13 -0.83 20.90 3.30
CA VAL A 13 -0.91 19.69 2.48
C VAL A 13 -0.55 18.43 3.26
N THR A 14 0.27 18.52 4.32
CA THR A 14 0.53 17.39 5.21
C THR A 14 -0.72 17.05 6.03
N ALA A 15 -1.41 18.04 6.56
CA ALA A 15 -2.67 17.84 7.26
C ALA A 15 -3.75 17.27 6.34
N LEU A 16 -3.84 17.77 5.10
CA LEU A 16 -4.76 17.25 4.10
C LEU A 16 -4.44 15.79 3.72
N ASN A 17 -3.16 15.47 3.52
CA ASN A 17 -2.72 14.08 3.30
C ASN A 17 -3.15 13.18 4.46
N ALA A 18 -2.89 13.58 5.70
CA ALA A 18 -3.26 12.82 6.89
C ALA A 18 -4.77 12.60 6.97
N ALA A 19 -5.57 13.64 6.74
CA ALA A 19 -7.04 13.54 6.79
C ALA A 19 -7.59 12.63 5.69
N LEU A 20 -7.18 12.83 4.44
CA LEU A 20 -7.64 12.00 3.33
C LEU A 20 -7.19 10.55 3.49
N TYR A 21 -5.95 10.33 3.93
CA TYR A 21 -5.47 8.98 4.19
C TYR A 21 -6.21 8.32 5.36
N ALA A 22 -6.51 9.05 6.42
CA ALA A 22 -7.30 8.52 7.54
C ALA A 22 -8.70 8.09 7.07
N ILE A 23 -9.39 8.90 6.28
CA ILE A 23 -10.70 8.57 5.72
C ILE A 23 -10.61 7.32 4.82
N GLY A 24 -9.69 7.32 3.85
CA GLY A 24 -9.54 6.22 2.92
C GLY A 24 -9.14 4.91 3.59
N ALA A 25 -8.26 4.97 4.60
CA ALA A 25 -7.85 3.81 5.38
C ALA A 25 -8.99 3.28 6.26
N TYR A 26 -9.82 4.17 6.85
CA TYR A 26 -10.96 3.78 7.67
C TYR A 26 -12.04 3.07 6.85
N ILE A 27 -12.32 3.50 5.62
CA ILE A 27 -13.33 2.88 4.75
C ILE A 27 -13.05 1.38 4.53
N THR A 28 -11.78 0.98 4.42
CA THR A 28 -11.36 -0.41 4.20
C THR A 28 -10.89 -1.12 5.46
N ALA A 29 -10.98 -0.47 6.62
CA ALA A 29 -10.41 -0.94 7.89
C ALA A 29 -11.04 -2.25 8.41
N TYR A 30 -12.22 -2.62 7.91
CA TYR A 30 -12.94 -3.82 8.33
C TYR A 30 -12.60 -5.06 7.48
N ILE A 31 -11.80 -4.91 6.44
CA ILE A 31 -11.20 -6.03 5.70
C ILE A 31 -9.87 -6.33 6.37
N GLU A 32 -9.87 -7.28 7.29
CA GLU A 32 -8.70 -7.63 8.09
C GLU A 32 -7.82 -8.66 7.37
N SER A 33 -6.57 -8.74 7.80
CA SER A 33 -5.66 -9.81 7.36
C SER A 33 -6.14 -11.16 7.88
N PRO A 34 -5.68 -12.28 7.29
CA PRO A 34 -6.02 -13.62 7.76
C PRO A 34 -5.71 -13.89 9.24
N TRP A 35 -4.84 -13.12 9.85
CA TRP A 35 -4.47 -13.28 11.27
C TRP A 35 -5.26 -12.36 12.21
N GLY A 36 -6.31 -11.67 11.72
CA GLY A 36 -7.16 -10.78 12.52
C GLY A 36 -6.50 -9.47 12.97
N HIS A 37 -5.27 -9.24 12.55
CA HIS A 37 -4.52 -8.02 12.82
C HIS A 37 -3.98 -7.44 11.52
N GLY A 38 -4.00 -6.10 11.43
CA GLY A 38 -3.70 -5.44 10.16
C GLY A 38 -4.87 -5.48 9.18
N GLN A 39 -4.89 -4.56 8.25
CA GLN A 39 -6.06 -4.28 7.41
C GLN A 39 -5.66 -4.17 5.96
N PHE A 40 -6.58 -4.47 5.05
CA PHE A 40 -6.49 -4.12 3.64
C PHE A 40 -6.45 -2.60 3.46
N ARG A 41 -5.45 -2.08 2.74
CA ARG A 41 -5.18 -0.64 2.78
C ARG A 41 -4.84 -0.04 1.40
N PRO A 42 -5.78 -0.06 0.45
CA PRO A 42 -5.58 0.54 -0.88
C PRO A 42 -5.38 2.06 -0.83
N ALA A 43 -5.81 2.70 0.26
CA ALA A 43 -5.68 4.15 0.46
C ALA A 43 -4.23 4.65 0.51
N ILE A 44 -3.23 3.78 0.48
CA ILE A 44 -1.80 4.14 0.36
C ILE A 44 -1.50 4.97 -0.90
N ILE A 45 -2.37 4.93 -1.89
CA ILE A 45 -2.34 5.80 -3.07
C ILE A 45 -2.34 7.29 -2.72
N ILE A 46 -2.93 7.66 -1.59
CA ILE A 46 -3.03 9.04 -1.13
C ILE A 46 -1.64 9.54 -0.68
N PRO A 47 -0.99 8.98 0.36
CA PRO A 47 0.33 9.43 0.77
C PRO A 47 1.38 9.28 -0.33
N ALA A 48 1.25 8.31 -1.23
CA ALA A 48 2.12 8.18 -2.39
C ALA A 48 1.97 9.36 -3.36
N THR A 49 0.74 9.78 -3.67
CA THR A 49 0.48 10.96 -4.49
C THR A 49 1.07 12.21 -3.85
N PHE A 50 0.81 12.42 -2.56
CA PHE A 50 1.34 13.57 -1.83
C PHE A 50 2.87 13.56 -1.74
N ALA A 51 3.49 12.40 -1.53
CA ALA A 51 4.95 12.26 -1.53
C ALA A 51 5.57 12.57 -2.90
N THR A 52 4.91 12.15 -3.99
CA THR A 52 5.36 12.45 -5.36
C THR A 52 5.32 13.94 -5.67
N ILE A 53 4.27 14.65 -5.23
CA ILE A 53 4.05 16.06 -5.57
C ILE A 53 4.77 16.99 -4.59
N PHE A 54 4.68 16.73 -3.29
CA PHE A 54 5.13 17.65 -2.23
C PHE A 54 6.38 17.17 -1.49
N GLY A 55 6.87 15.97 -1.81
CA GLY A 55 8.12 15.44 -1.28
C GLY A 55 7.98 14.51 -0.08
N PRO A 56 9.14 13.98 0.40
CA PRO A 56 9.19 12.86 1.36
C PRO A 56 8.56 13.17 2.72
N TRP A 57 8.77 14.38 3.24
CA TRP A 57 8.23 14.77 4.55
C TRP A 57 6.71 14.82 4.57
N VAL A 58 6.11 15.40 3.52
CA VAL A 58 4.64 15.48 3.39
C VAL A 58 4.05 14.08 3.26
N GLY A 59 4.67 13.21 2.46
CA GLY A 59 4.24 11.81 2.32
C GLY A 59 4.35 11.04 3.63
N GLY A 60 5.53 11.04 4.23
CA GLY A 60 5.83 10.27 5.45
C GLY A 60 5.02 10.73 6.67
N VAL A 61 5.04 12.02 6.99
CA VAL A 61 4.31 12.56 8.15
C VAL A 61 2.80 12.42 7.98
N GLY A 62 2.28 12.74 6.78
CA GLY A 62 0.85 12.58 6.50
C GLY A 62 0.39 11.13 6.61
N ALA A 63 1.19 10.18 6.11
CA ALA A 63 0.91 8.75 6.23
C ALA A 63 0.92 8.26 7.68
N ALA A 64 1.90 8.69 8.46
CA ALA A 64 2.05 8.35 9.88
C ALA A 64 0.84 8.83 10.71
N ILE A 65 0.48 10.10 10.56
CA ILE A 65 -0.66 10.68 11.28
C ILE A 65 -1.98 10.06 10.81
N GLY A 66 -2.17 9.94 9.49
CA GLY A 66 -3.41 9.41 8.92
C GLY A 66 -3.69 7.96 9.33
N THR A 67 -2.66 7.10 9.36
CA THR A 67 -2.83 5.71 9.82
C THR A 67 -3.23 5.64 11.30
N LEU A 68 -2.59 6.46 12.17
CA LEU A 68 -2.93 6.49 13.59
C LEU A 68 -4.38 6.94 13.82
N ILE A 69 -4.82 7.97 13.10
CA ILE A 69 -6.21 8.47 13.18
C ILE A 69 -7.19 7.39 12.74
N ALA A 70 -6.97 6.76 11.57
CA ALA A 70 -7.85 5.72 11.05
C ALA A 70 -8.01 4.54 12.02
N ASP A 71 -6.88 4.04 12.52
CA ASP A 71 -6.87 2.91 13.44
C ASP A 71 -7.49 3.26 14.79
N SER A 72 -7.21 4.47 15.30
CA SER A 72 -7.80 4.95 16.55
C SER A 72 -9.32 5.14 16.46
N ILE A 73 -9.83 5.64 15.33
CA ILE A 73 -11.28 5.74 15.09
C ILE A 73 -11.91 4.35 15.04
N LYS A 74 -11.30 3.40 14.31
CA LYS A 74 -11.78 2.01 14.24
C LYS A 74 -11.93 1.37 15.61
N HIS A 75 -10.90 1.54 16.46
CA HIS A 75 -10.84 0.94 17.78
C HIS A 75 -11.46 1.81 18.89
N ARG A 76 -11.95 3.02 18.57
CA ARG A 76 -12.58 3.98 19.50
C ARG A 76 -11.68 4.39 20.68
N THR A 77 -10.37 4.30 20.51
CA THR A 77 -9.34 4.67 21.49
C THR A 77 -8.03 4.93 20.76
N LEU A 78 -7.08 5.58 21.44
CA LEU A 78 -5.72 5.65 20.91
C LEU A 78 -5.17 4.22 20.74
N TYR A 79 -4.98 3.80 19.49
CA TYR A 79 -4.62 2.42 19.20
C TYR A 79 -3.10 2.23 19.26
N ILE A 80 -2.62 1.76 20.41
CA ILE A 80 -1.20 1.59 20.72
C ILE A 80 -0.46 0.68 19.71
N PRO A 81 -1.02 -0.46 19.23
CA PRO A 81 -0.34 -1.27 18.21
C PRO A 81 -0.03 -0.48 16.93
N SER A 82 -0.94 0.40 16.50
CA SER A 82 -0.68 1.27 15.34
C SER A 82 0.40 2.31 15.64
N LEU A 83 0.37 2.91 16.82
CA LEU A 83 1.38 3.89 17.23
C LEU A 83 2.79 3.29 17.21
N ILE A 84 2.94 2.05 17.68
CA ILE A 84 4.23 1.35 17.77
C ILE A 84 4.66 0.80 16.39
N ALA A 85 3.75 0.22 15.62
CA ALA A 85 4.09 -0.51 14.40
C ALA A 85 3.77 0.27 13.11
N ALA A 86 2.51 0.66 12.90
CA ALA A 86 2.07 1.22 11.64
C ALA A 86 2.54 2.67 11.42
N VAL A 87 2.61 3.47 12.47
CA VAL A 87 3.07 4.88 12.41
C VAL A 87 4.51 4.98 11.91
N PRO A 88 5.53 4.36 12.56
CA PRO A 88 6.89 4.43 12.06
C PRO A 88 7.06 3.75 10.70
N ALA A 89 6.37 2.65 10.45
CA ALA A 89 6.43 1.93 9.18
C ALA A 89 5.91 2.77 8.01
N ASN A 90 4.74 3.39 8.14
CA ASN A 90 4.18 4.28 7.11
C ASN A 90 5.03 5.53 6.92
N PHE A 91 5.56 6.11 8.01
CA PHE A 91 6.50 7.23 7.88
C PHE A 91 7.70 6.84 7.03
N VAL A 92 8.40 5.76 7.38
CA VAL A 92 9.60 5.31 6.69
C VAL A 92 9.30 4.96 5.23
N ALA A 93 8.21 4.22 4.97
CA ALA A 93 7.81 3.84 3.62
C ALA A 93 7.65 5.05 2.69
N PHE A 94 6.80 6.00 3.06
CA PHE A 94 6.48 7.14 2.20
C PHE A 94 7.55 8.22 2.23
N TYR A 95 8.38 8.26 3.26
CA TYR A 95 9.60 9.08 3.26
C TYR A 95 10.63 8.53 2.24
N ILE A 96 10.94 7.23 2.28
CA ILE A 96 11.85 6.60 1.32
C ILE A 96 11.31 6.75 -0.10
N TYR A 97 10.03 6.43 -0.32
CA TYR A 97 9.38 6.59 -1.61
C TYR A 97 9.54 8.01 -2.17
N GLY A 98 9.16 9.02 -1.40
CA GLY A 98 9.30 10.41 -1.80
C GLY A 98 10.76 10.83 -2.01
N LYS A 99 11.69 10.32 -1.19
CA LYS A 99 13.11 10.62 -1.28
C LYS A 99 13.77 10.07 -2.54
N MET A 100 13.36 8.89 -2.97
CA MET A 100 13.82 8.30 -4.23
C MET A 100 13.33 9.10 -5.45
N LEU A 101 12.10 9.64 -5.39
CA LEU A 101 11.53 10.44 -6.47
C LEU A 101 12.01 11.89 -6.48
N GLU A 102 12.46 12.44 -5.34
CA GLU A 102 12.88 13.83 -5.20
C GLU A 102 14.05 14.22 -6.14
N LYS A 103 14.95 13.27 -6.44
CA LYS A 103 16.13 13.54 -7.29
C LYS A 103 15.75 13.73 -8.76
N LYS A 104 14.90 12.85 -9.27
CA LYS A 104 14.39 12.87 -10.65
C LYS A 104 13.17 11.99 -10.73
N PHE A 105 12.04 12.56 -11.09
CA PHE A 105 10.85 11.77 -11.39
C PHE A 105 11.00 11.09 -12.75
N SER A 106 10.67 9.81 -12.78
CA SER A 106 10.39 9.03 -14.00
C SER A 106 9.46 7.88 -13.61
N TRP A 107 8.72 7.36 -14.58
CA TRP A 107 7.82 6.23 -14.30
C TRP A 107 8.57 4.95 -13.87
N THR A 108 9.81 4.77 -14.35
CA THR A 108 10.68 3.70 -13.86
C THR A 108 11.02 3.89 -12.38
N ASN A 109 11.45 5.11 -12.00
CA ASN A 109 11.74 5.40 -10.60
C ASN A 109 10.48 5.29 -9.72
N PHE A 110 9.31 5.67 -10.24
CA PHE A 110 8.03 5.47 -9.55
C PHE A 110 7.77 4.00 -9.23
N ILE A 111 7.93 3.08 -10.22
CA ILE A 111 7.74 1.65 -10.00
C ILE A 111 8.73 1.12 -8.96
N VAL A 112 10.01 1.40 -9.14
CA VAL A 112 11.08 0.92 -8.24
C VAL A 112 10.88 1.47 -6.82
N SER A 113 10.58 2.77 -6.69
CA SER A 113 10.31 3.38 -5.39
C SER A 113 9.08 2.79 -4.70
N SER A 114 8.02 2.50 -5.47
CA SER A 114 6.81 1.85 -4.94
C SER A 114 7.11 0.47 -4.38
N ILE A 115 7.84 -0.35 -5.14
CA ILE A 115 8.20 -1.72 -4.71
C ILE A 115 9.08 -1.67 -3.45
N ILE A 116 10.16 -0.89 -3.48
CA ILE A 116 11.11 -0.80 -2.36
C ILE A 116 10.43 -0.27 -1.09
N ALA A 117 9.68 0.83 -1.22
CA ALA A 117 9.03 1.45 -0.08
C ALA A 117 7.97 0.55 0.56
N LEU A 118 7.17 -0.16 -0.26
CA LEU A 118 6.16 -1.08 0.24
C LEU A 118 6.79 -2.33 0.88
N ILE A 119 7.88 -2.87 0.34
CA ILE A 119 8.58 -3.99 0.99
C ILE A 119 9.13 -3.54 2.34
N ILE A 120 9.89 -2.45 2.38
CA ILE A 120 10.53 -1.97 3.62
C ILE A 120 9.46 -1.58 4.66
N GLY A 121 8.46 -0.79 4.28
CA GLY A 121 7.42 -0.36 5.20
C GLY A 121 6.61 -1.50 5.77
N ASN A 122 6.15 -2.43 4.92
CA ASN A 122 5.37 -3.58 5.37
C ASN A 122 6.20 -4.52 6.24
N PHE A 123 7.49 -4.72 5.93
CA PHE A 123 8.40 -5.50 6.75
C PHE A 123 8.60 -4.86 8.14
N ILE A 124 8.86 -3.56 8.21
CA ILE A 124 9.00 -2.85 9.50
C ILE A 124 7.69 -2.96 10.30
N CYS A 125 6.54 -2.74 9.65
CA CYS A 125 5.24 -2.88 10.30
C CYS A 125 5.03 -4.29 10.85
N ALA A 126 5.33 -5.32 10.07
CA ALA A 126 5.18 -6.71 10.46
C ALA A 126 6.07 -7.06 11.65
N VAL A 127 7.36 -6.69 11.61
CA VAL A 127 8.30 -6.91 12.71
C VAL A 127 7.79 -6.28 14.01
N LEU A 128 7.42 -5.01 13.97
CA LEU A 128 7.00 -4.27 15.15
C LEU A 128 5.62 -4.76 15.68
N LEU A 129 4.70 -5.09 14.78
CA LEU A 129 3.38 -5.61 15.15
C LEU A 129 3.48 -6.99 15.80
N VAL A 130 4.24 -7.90 15.18
CA VAL A 130 4.43 -9.26 15.71
C VAL A 130 5.20 -9.21 17.03
N ALA A 131 6.21 -8.34 17.15
CA ALA A 131 6.92 -8.13 18.42
C ALA A 131 5.97 -7.64 19.52
N TYR A 132 5.11 -6.67 19.22
CA TYR A 132 4.13 -6.16 20.17
C TYR A 132 3.17 -7.26 20.67
N TYR A 133 2.61 -8.05 19.74
CA TYR A 133 1.67 -9.13 20.08
C TYR A 133 2.34 -10.42 20.55
N THR A 134 3.65 -10.48 20.57
CA THR A 134 4.40 -11.59 21.19
C THR A 134 4.86 -11.22 22.60
N TYR A 135 5.36 -9.99 22.81
CA TYR A 135 6.06 -9.63 24.05
C TYR A 135 5.29 -8.65 24.94
N VAL A 136 4.39 -7.82 24.39
CA VAL A 136 3.63 -6.84 25.18
C VAL A 136 2.23 -7.36 25.50
N ILE A 137 1.52 -7.86 24.48
CA ILE A 137 0.21 -8.53 24.65
C ILE A 137 0.34 -9.92 24.03
N PRO A 138 0.71 -10.95 24.80
CA PRO A 138 1.14 -12.26 24.28
C PRO A 138 -0.04 -13.03 23.66
N ILE A 139 -0.38 -12.67 22.42
CA ILE A 139 -1.38 -13.35 21.58
C ILE A 139 -0.67 -14.30 20.61
N PHE A 140 0.48 -13.88 20.06
CA PHE A 140 1.26 -14.69 19.14
C PHE A 140 2.31 -15.51 19.87
N LEU A 141 2.40 -16.79 19.52
CA LEU A 141 3.41 -17.68 20.07
C LEU A 141 4.79 -17.41 19.42
N PRO A 142 5.87 -17.31 20.21
CA PRO A 142 7.21 -17.00 19.69
C PRO A 142 7.71 -17.95 18.59
N GLN A 143 7.28 -19.20 18.59
CA GLN A 143 7.62 -20.19 17.56
C GLN A 143 7.11 -19.85 16.16
N PHE A 144 6.08 -19.01 16.05
CA PHE A 144 5.52 -18.55 14.76
C PHE A 144 6.00 -17.15 14.36
N TYR A 145 6.94 -16.56 15.11
CA TYR A 145 7.40 -15.19 14.92
C TYR A 145 7.80 -14.90 13.47
N PHE A 146 8.66 -15.74 12.89
CA PHE A 146 9.16 -15.55 11.54
C PHE A 146 8.07 -15.73 10.47
N GLN A 147 7.24 -16.75 10.61
CA GLN A 147 6.13 -17.02 9.69
C GLN A 147 5.11 -15.85 9.67
N LEU A 148 4.80 -15.30 10.84
CA LEU A 148 3.90 -14.16 10.97
C LEU A 148 4.48 -12.90 10.32
N ILE A 149 5.78 -12.62 10.53
CA ILE A 149 6.44 -11.48 9.87
C ILE A 149 6.37 -11.61 8.35
N LEU A 150 6.72 -12.77 7.80
CA LEU A 150 6.66 -13.00 6.36
C LEU A 150 5.22 -12.92 5.84
N GLY A 151 4.28 -13.52 6.56
CA GLY A 151 2.87 -13.52 6.22
C GLY A 151 2.29 -12.10 6.15
N PHE A 152 2.44 -11.30 7.22
CA PHE A 152 1.97 -9.91 7.22
C PHE A 152 2.66 -9.06 6.14
N THR A 153 3.98 -9.21 5.97
CA THR A 153 4.71 -8.48 4.93
C THR A 153 4.16 -8.82 3.55
N ALA A 154 3.99 -10.11 3.24
CA ALA A 154 3.46 -10.56 1.97
C ALA A 154 2.01 -10.10 1.75
N TRP A 155 1.14 -10.24 2.75
CA TRP A 155 -0.25 -9.81 2.70
C TRP A 155 -0.38 -8.33 2.31
N TRP A 156 0.27 -7.45 3.07
CA TRP A 156 0.20 -6.02 2.75
C TRP A 156 0.84 -5.69 1.41
N TYR A 157 1.99 -6.30 1.10
CA TYR A 157 2.66 -6.05 -0.16
C TYR A 157 1.79 -6.41 -1.37
N ILE A 158 1.28 -7.65 -1.44
CA ILE A 158 0.49 -8.11 -2.59
C ILE A 158 -0.84 -7.38 -2.72
N THR A 159 -1.44 -6.96 -1.60
CA THR A 159 -2.71 -6.24 -1.61
C THR A 159 -2.57 -4.73 -1.86
N MET A 160 -1.40 -4.14 -1.61
CA MET A 160 -1.15 -2.70 -1.80
C MET A 160 -0.55 -2.37 -3.17
N VAL A 161 0.38 -3.19 -3.67
CA VAL A 161 1.13 -2.91 -4.92
C VAL A 161 0.23 -2.64 -6.12
N PRO A 162 -0.83 -3.42 -6.40
CA PRO A 162 -1.69 -3.16 -7.55
C PRO A 162 -2.34 -1.77 -7.50
N PHE A 163 -2.82 -1.35 -6.34
CA PHE A 163 -3.43 -0.03 -6.17
C PHE A 163 -2.40 1.07 -6.34
N GLN A 164 -1.22 0.92 -5.73
CA GLN A 164 -0.11 1.85 -5.87
C GLN A 164 0.27 2.05 -7.34
N LEU A 165 0.43 0.98 -8.09
CA LEU A 165 0.91 1.05 -9.46
C LEU A 165 -0.17 1.46 -10.47
N LEU A 166 -1.44 1.10 -10.25
CA LEU A 166 -2.52 1.38 -11.19
C LEU A 166 -3.19 2.74 -10.93
N VAL A 167 -3.48 3.05 -9.66
CA VAL A 167 -4.33 4.19 -9.32
C VAL A 167 -3.48 5.46 -9.10
N THR A 168 -2.33 5.34 -8.44
CA THR A 168 -1.48 6.51 -8.15
C THR A 168 -1.07 7.29 -9.41
N PRO A 169 -0.63 6.67 -10.53
CA PRO A 169 -0.30 7.40 -11.75
C PRO A 169 -1.47 8.19 -12.31
N VAL A 170 -2.67 7.63 -12.24
CA VAL A 170 -3.90 8.30 -12.71
C VAL A 170 -4.17 9.55 -11.87
N ILE A 171 -4.08 9.43 -10.54
CA ILE A 171 -4.28 10.56 -9.62
C ILE A 171 -3.21 11.64 -9.85
N ILE A 172 -1.93 11.26 -9.94
CA ILE A 172 -0.83 12.20 -10.22
C ILE A 172 -1.12 12.98 -11.51
N ARG A 173 -1.55 12.31 -12.59
CA ARG A 173 -1.89 12.98 -13.85
C ARG A 173 -3.14 13.85 -13.75
N ALA A 174 -4.15 13.44 -12.98
CA ALA A 174 -5.34 14.24 -12.73
C ALA A 174 -4.97 15.54 -11.98
N VAL A 175 -4.19 15.46 -10.92
CA VAL A 175 -3.70 16.63 -10.16
C VAL A 175 -2.81 17.52 -11.03
N ALA A 176 -1.92 16.93 -11.84
CA ALA A 176 -1.05 17.67 -12.76
C ALA A 176 -1.83 18.48 -13.80
N ARG A 177 -3.00 17.99 -14.22
CA ARG A 177 -3.90 18.73 -15.14
C ARG A 177 -4.72 19.79 -14.42
N ALA A 178 -5.22 19.46 -13.22
CA ALA A 178 -6.12 20.35 -12.47
C ALA A 178 -5.35 21.53 -11.83
N ILE A 179 -4.20 21.29 -11.27
CA ILE A 179 -3.43 22.27 -10.51
C ILE A 179 -1.93 22.19 -10.87
N PRO A 180 -1.56 22.53 -12.12
CA PRO A 180 -0.17 22.39 -12.60
C PRO A 180 0.84 23.25 -11.81
N SER A 181 0.39 24.32 -11.17
CA SER A 181 1.24 25.24 -10.39
C SER A 181 1.86 24.62 -9.14
N VAL A 182 1.27 23.54 -8.61
CA VAL A 182 1.77 22.84 -7.41
C VAL A 182 2.51 21.56 -7.75
N VAL A 183 2.60 21.17 -9.02
CA VAL A 183 3.23 19.92 -9.44
C VAL A 183 4.64 20.21 -9.99
N PRO A 184 5.66 19.43 -9.59
CA PRO A 184 7.02 19.58 -10.10
C PRO A 184 7.10 19.45 -11.64
N LYS A 185 8.02 20.20 -12.25
CA LYS A 185 8.15 20.25 -13.71
C LYS A 185 8.47 18.90 -14.33
N ASP A 186 9.29 18.08 -13.69
CA ASP A 186 9.65 16.74 -14.13
C ASP A 186 8.44 15.77 -14.07
N VAL A 187 7.58 15.92 -13.04
CA VAL A 187 6.32 15.18 -12.95
C VAL A 187 5.31 15.66 -14.01
N LEU A 188 5.24 16.98 -14.25
CA LEU A 188 4.37 17.56 -15.28
C LEU A 188 4.75 17.06 -16.69
N SER A 189 6.05 17.04 -17.02
CA SER A 189 6.55 16.64 -18.33
C SER A 189 6.50 15.14 -18.59
N ALA A 190 6.52 14.30 -17.55
CA ALA A 190 6.54 12.85 -17.69
C ALA A 190 5.24 12.30 -18.32
N SER A 191 5.34 11.76 -19.51
CA SER A 191 4.20 11.19 -20.24
C SER A 191 3.92 9.77 -19.79
N LEU A 192 2.71 9.53 -19.27
CA LEU A 192 2.28 8.19 -18.85
C LEU A 192 2.23 7.19 -20.02
N SER A 193 1.76 7.63 -21.19
CA SER A 193 1.56 6.76 -22.34
C SER A 193 2.86 6.48 -23.12
N LYS A 194 3.84 7.40 -23.07
CA LYS A 194 5.08 7.28 -23.86
C LYS A 194 6.27 6.74 -23.05
N GLU A 195 6.31 7.04 -21.75
CA GLU A 195 7.49 6.82 -20.91
C GLU A 195 7.28 5.72 -19.84
N MET A 196 6.06 5.13 -19.74
CA MET A 196 5.85 4.01 -18.83
C MET A 196 6.63 2.78 -19.33
N PRO A 197 7.55 2.21 -18.52
CA PRO A 197 8.31 1.02 -18.91
C PRO A 197 7.39 -0.21 -18.88
N THR A 198 6.77 -0.51 -20.02
CA THR A 198 5.71 -1.52 -20.15
C THR A 198 6.10 -2.88 -19.56
N LEU A 199 7.31 -3.37 -19.83
CA LEU A 199 7.76 -4.66 -19.30
C LEU A 199 7.81 -4.68 -17.77
N HIS A 200 8.51 -3.71 -17.17
CA HIS A 200 8.64 -3.64 -15.71
C HIS A 200 7.29 -3.42 -15.02
N PHE A 201 6.45 -2.59 -15.63
CA PHE A 201 5.12 -2.31 -15.13
C PHE A 201 4.21 -3.54 -15.21
N SER A 202 4.25 -4.26 -16.34
CA SER A 202 3.50 -5.51 -16.53
C SER A 202 3.91 -6.57 -15.51
N LEU A 203 5.20 -6.79 -15.30
CA LEU A 203 5.71 -7.77 -14.33
C LEU A 203 5.39 -7.36 -12.89
N ALA A 204 5.50 -6.07 -12.56
CA ALA A 204 5.17 -5.56 -11.23
C ALA A 204 3.68 -5.70 -10.87
N LEU A 205 2.79 -5.79 -11.86
CA LEU A 205 1.38 -6.11 -11.68
C LEU A 205 1.12 -7.62 -11.72
N LEU A 206 1.69 -8.30 -12.70
CA LEU A 206 1.41 -9.71 -12.95
C LEU A 206 1.79 -10.60 -11.77
N LEU A 207 2.97 -10.39 -11.17
CA LEU A 207 3.44 -11.24 -10.08
C LEU A 207 2.54 -11.17 -8.83
N PRO A 208 2.22 -9.99 -8.26
CA PRO A 208 1.28 -9.91 -7.13
C PRO A 208 -0.13 -10.39 -7.50
N GLY A 209 -0.59 -10.08 -8.73
CA GLY A 209 -1.89 -10.52 -9.21
C GLY A 209 -2.01 -12.03 -9.28
N LEU A 210 -1.01 -12.73 -9.82
CA LEU A 210 -0.97 -14.20 -9.86
C LEU A 210 -0.90 -14.81 -8.47
N LEU A 211 -0.16 -14.21 -7.54
CA LEU A 211 -0.13 -14.67 -6.15
C LEU A 211 -1.49 -14.54 -5.48
N MET A 212 -2.17 -13.41 -5.65
CA MET A 212 -3.52 -13.22 -5.12
C MET A 212 -4.49 -14.23 -5.74
N LEU A 213 -4.45 -14.39 -7.06
CA LEU A 213 -5.31 -15.34 -7.78
C LEU A 213 -5.07 -16.78 -7.32
N ALA A 214 -3.81 -17.18 -7.16
CA ALA A 214 -3.45 -18.52 -6.67
C ALA A 214 -4.00 -18.77 -5.25
N ILE A 215 -3.84 -17.81 -4.33
CA ILE A 215 -4.39 -17.91 -2.97
C ILE A 215 -5.92 -17.98 -3.03
N GLY A 216 -6.58 -17.13 -3.83
CA GLY A 216 -8.02 -17.15 -4.01
C GLY A 216 -8.54 -18.48 -4.54
N ILE A 217 -7.84 -19.10 -5.52
CA ILE A 217 -8.18 -20.43 -6.08
C ILE A 217 -7.99 -21.52 -5.03
N VAL A 218 -6.84 -21.54 -4.33
CA VAL A 218 -6.58 -22.54 -3.29
C VAL A 218 -7.65 -22.50 -2.20
N THR A 219 -8.02 -21.30 -1.74
CA THR A 219 -9.07 -21.13 -0.72
C THR A 219 -10.48 -21.45 -1.23
N LEU A 220 -10.70 -21.42 -2.55
CA LEU A 220 -11.96 -21.84 -3.17
C LEU A 220 -12.15 -23.38 -3.11
N PHE A 221 -11.08 -24.14 -3.40
CA PHE A 221 -11.11 -25.60 -3.35
C PHE A 221 -10.98 -26.16 -1.95
N GLU A 222 -10.29 -25.45 -1.06
CA GLU A 222 -10.08 -25.82 0.34
C GLU A 222 -10.52 -24.69 1.29
N PRO A 223 -11.84 -24.51 1.52
CA PRO A 223 -12.37 -23.47 2.39
C PRO A 223 -11.83 -23.52 3.83
N SER A 224 -11.45 -24.72 4.29
CA SER A 224 -10.80 -24.92 5.58
C SER A 224 -9.52 -24.11 5.75
N ILE A 225 -8.75 -23.93 4.66
CA ILE A 225 -7.56 -23.08 4.66
C ILE A 225 -7.94 -21.61 4.87
N ALA A 226 -8.97 -21.12 4.16
CA ALA A 226 -9.45 -19.75 4.34
C ALA A 226 -9.90 -19.50 5.80
N ILE A 227 -10.67 -20.43 6.37
CA ILE A 227 -11.14 -20.33 7.76
C ILE A 227 -9.96 -20.42 8.73
N SER A 228 -9.02 -21.33 8.51
CA SER A 228 -7.84 -21.47 9.38
C SER A 228 -6.92 -20.24 9.32
N LEU A 229 -6.84 -19.55 8.19
CA LEU A 229 -6.10 -18.29 8.03
C LEU A 229 -6.75 -17.14 8.81
N VAL A 230 -8.08 -17.11 8.89
CA VAL A 230 -8.83 -16.06 9.62
C VAL A 230 -8.82 -16.29 11.15
N GLY A 231 -8.53 -17.53 11.58
CA GLY A 231 -8.40 -17.86 13.00
C GLY A 231 -9.73 -17.79 13.77
N VAL A 232 -9.66 -17.45 15.05
CA VAL A 232 -10.82 -17.48 15.98
C VAL A 232 -11.62 -16.17 15.97
N LEU A 233 -11.73 -15.50 14.82
CA LEU A 233 -12.50 -14.27 14.74
C LEU A 233 -14.00 -14.54 14.74
N ARG A 234 -14.75 -13.64 15.38
CA ARG A 234 -16.21 -13.63 15.28
C ARG A 234 -16.58 -13.37 13.80
N ASN A 235 -17.40 -14.25 13.21
CA ASN A 235 -17.73 -14.26 11.77
C ASN A 235 -16.58 -14.68 10.83
N ALA A 236 -15.75 -15.63 11.25
CA ALA A 236 -14.61 -16.11 10.48
C ALA A 236 -14.99 -16.54 9.04
N GLU A 237 -16.11 -17.23 8.85
CA GLU A 237 -16.61 -17.66 7.54
C GLU A 237 -16.91 -16.49 6.59
N MET A 238 -17.55 -15.44 7.10
CA MET A 238 -17.84 -14.25 6.30
C MET A 238 -16.55 -13.51 5.91
N ILE A 239 -15.62 -13.37 6.83
CA ILE A 239 -14.33 -12.71 6.58
C ILE A 239 -13.50 -13.55 5.60
N ALA A 240 -13.47 -14.87 5.76
CA ALA A 240 -12.79 -15.79 4.84
C ALA A 240 -13.35 -15.66 3.41
N SER A 241 -14.68 -15.64 3.27
CA SER A 241 -15.34 -15.44 1.96
C SER A 241 -15.01 -14.08 1.35
N LEU A 242 -15.00 -13.00 2.13
CA LEU A 242 -14.62 -11.66 1.64
C LEU A 242 -13.18 -11.63 1.15
N ILE A 243 -12.25 -12.22 1.89
CA ILE A 243 -10.84 -12.32 1.50
C ILE A 243 -10.70 -13.14 0.22
N GLN A 244 -11.39 -14.28 0.14
CA GLN A 244 -11.40 -15.15 -1.04
C GLN A 244 -11.88 -14.41 -2.29
N TYR A 245 -13.06 -13.77 -2.23
CA TYR A 245 -13.58 -13.01 -3.38
C TYR A 245 -12.69 -11.81 -3.72
N MET A 246 -12.14 -11.12 -2.73
CA MET A 246 -11.20 -10.04 -2.95
C MET A 246 -9.97 -10.54 -3.71
N PHE A 247 -9.40 -11.66 -3.34
CA PHE A 247 -8.24 -12.24 -4.00
C PHE A 247 -8.56 -12.73 -5.41
N LEU A 248 -9.68 -13.41 -5.63
CA LEU A 248 -10.10 -13.86 -6.95
C LEU A 248 -10.34 -12.70 -7.91
N LEU A 249 -11.13 -11.71 -7.49
CA LEU A 249 -11.48 -10.56 -8.33
C LEU A 249 -10.27 -9.65 -8.57
N THR A 250 -9.60 -9.20 -7.52
CA THR A 250 -8.47 -8.29 -7.66
C THR A 250 -7.30 -8.99 -8.35
N GLY A 251 -6.98 -10.22 -7.92
CA GLY A 251 -5.91 -11.01 -8.52
C GLY A 251 -6.17 -11.32 -9.99
N GLY A 252 -7.39 -11.70 -10.33
CA GLY A 252 -7.81 -11.96 -11.71
C GLY A 252 -7.71 -10.72 -12.59
N CYS A 253 -8.28 -9.61 -12.16
CA CYS A 253 -8.24 -8.34 -12.91
C CYS A 253 -6.82 -7.83 -13.10
N VAL A 254 -6.00 -7.83 -12.03
CA VAL A 254 -4.62 -7.34 -12.08
C VAL A 254 -3.73 -8.25 -12.92
N SER A 255 -3.90 -9.58 -12.83
CA SER A 255 -3.18 -10.55 -13.68
C SER A 255 -3.54 -10.41 -15.14
N ALA A 256 -4.83 -10.29 -15.46
CA ALA A 256 -5.29 -10.09 -16.82
C ALA A 256 -4.73 -8.79 -17.43
N LEU A 257 -4.74 -7.70 -16.66
CA LEU A 257 -4.16 -6.43 -17.08
C LEU A 257 -2.64 -6.52 -17.28
N GLY A 258 -1.92 -7.13 -16.33
CA GLY A 258 -0.48 -7.35 -16.43
C GLY A 258 -0.11 -8.18 -17.67
N LEU A 259 -0.87 -9.24 -17.94
CA LEU A 259 -0.69 -10.09 -19.11
C LEU A 259 -0.99 -9.36 -20.42
N ALA A 260 -2.09 -8.61 -20.47
CA ALA A 260 -2.44 -7.81 -21.66
C ALA A 260 -1.35 -6.79 -22.00
N LEU A 261 -0.80 -6.10 -21.00
CA LEU A 261 0.31 -5.16 -21.18
C LEU A 261 1.60 -5.86 -21.63
N LEU A 262 1.87 -7.06 -21.12
CA LEU A 262 3.03 -7.87 -21.53
C LEU A 262 2.94 -8.32 -22.99
N ILE A 263 1.75 -8.75 -23.42
CA ILE A 263 1.49 -9.15 -24.81
C ILE A 263 1.67 -7.94 -25.74
N THR A 264 1.07 -6.79 -25.39
CA THR A 264 1.20 -5.58 -26.23
C THR A 264 2.63 -5.06 -26.32
N HIS A 265 3.47 -5.33 -25.32
CA HIS A 265 4.90 -5.01 -25.38
C HIS A 265 5.62 -5.84 -26.43
N LYS A 266 5.34 -7.15 -26.52
CA LYS A 266 5.95 -8.03 -27.53
C LYS A 266 5.64 -7.63 -28.98
N PHE A 267 4.49 -7.04 -29.24
CA PHE A 267 4.11 -6.59 -30.58
C PHE A 267 4.67 -5.20 -30.96
N LYS A 268 5.34 -4.51 -30.04
CA LYS A 268 5.97 -3.20 -30.28
C LYS A 268 7.50 -3.28 -30.48
N VAL A 269 8.10 -4.44 -30.20
CA VAL A 269 9.50 -4.79 -30.44
C VAL A 269 9.61 -5.59 -31.72
#